data_24229d29a66b3a829ff55d3294c0fa91
#
_entry.id   24229d29a66b3a829ff55d3294c0fa91
#
_cell.length_a   1.000
_cell.length_b   1.000
_cell.length_c   1.000
_cell.angle_alpha   90.00
_cell.angle_beta   90.00
_cell.angle_gamma   90.00
#
_symmetry.space_group_name_H-M   'P 1'
#
loop_
_entity.id
_entity.type
_entity.pdbx_description
1 polymer ?
#
loop_
_entity_poly.entity_id
_entity_poly.type
_entity_poly.pdbx_seq_one_letter_code
_entity_poly.pdbx_strand_id
1 'polypeptide(L)'
;MSNGYMVFLKYCLLPVTPSKITTKINNANKTITLIDEGQVNLLKKAELTDVEFECMIPQTNYPFALYKSGFLGASFFLAYFERLKTSKKPFQFIVVRMKPNGRILFSTNLKVTLEDSTIVEDAGQGLDLTVKISLKQWRDYRTKLVNIQENDDSTITATVQATRSAETAPTPTAGQTYTVKSGDSLCAIAKKYYGSSSKYTDIYNANKFVIGGNPNLIKPGQVLTLPESS
;
A
#
# COMPACT_ATOMS: atom_id res chain seq x y z
N MET A 1 -19.88 24.97 -11.77
CA MET A 1 -19.77 23.73 -12.55
C MET A 1 -18.54 23.00 -12.04
N SER A 2 -18.71 21.83 -11.49
CA SER A 2 -17.55 21.05 -11.02
C SER A 2 -16.72 20.66 -12.24
N ASN A 3 -15.48 21.12 -12.29
CA ASN A 3 -14.52 20.66 -13.27
C ASN A 3 -14.47 19.13 -13.21
N GLY A 4 -14.48 18.46 -14.36
CA GLY A 4 -14.51 17.01 -14.47
C GLY A 4 -13.29 16.27 -13.84
N TYR A 5 -12.40 17.00 -13.18
CA TYR A 5 -11.21 16.47 -12.51
C TYR A 5 -11.08 17.01 -11.09
N MET A 6 -10.79 16.11 -10.16
CA MET A 6 -10.38 16.44 -8.78
C MET A 6 -9.07 15.72 -8.48
N VAL A 7 -8.12 16.43 -7.89
CA VAL A 7 -6.79 15.90 -7.56
C VAL A 7 -6.56 16.01 -6.07
N PHE A 8 -6.20 14.89 -5.45
CA PHE A 8 -5.91 14.80 -4.03
C PHE A 8 -4.48 14.36 -3.79
N LEU A 9 -3.80 15.07 -2.89
CA LEU A 9 -2.55 14.65 -2.29
C LEU A 9 -2.84 14.23 -0.84
N LYS A 10 -2.88 12.92 -0.59
CA LYS A 10 -3.34 12.34 0.68
C LYS A 10 -4.79 12.76 0.95
N TYR A 11 -5.02 13.69 1.88
CA TYR A 11 -6.35 14.18 2.26
C TYR A 11 -6.65 15.60 1.75
N CYS A 12 -5.66 16.24 1.12
CA CYS A 12 -5.76 17.61 0.62
C CYS A 12 -6.25 17.60 -0.83
N LEU A 13 -7.38 18.24 -1.09
CA LEU A 13 -7.87 18.55 -2.42
C LEU A 13 -7.09 19.75 -2.94
N LEU A 14 -6.55 19.67 -4.16
CA LEU A 14 -5.94 20.83 -4.81
C LEU A 14 -7.03 21.85 -5.17
N PRO A 15 -6.82 23.15 -4.87
CA PRO A 15 -7.83 24.21 -5.08
C PRO A 15 -8.13 24.43 -6.55
N VAL A 16 -7.12 24.33 -7.39
CA VAL A 16 -7.25 24.39 -8.84
C VAL A 16 -6.69 23.10 -9.45
N THR A 17 -7.50 22.48 -10.29
CA THR A 17 -7.08 21.27 -10.99
C THR A 17 -5.94 21.57 -11.94
N PRO A 18 -4.84 20.83 -11.91
CA PRO A 18 -3.76 20.93 -12.88
C PRO A 18 -4.27 20.85 -14.32
N SER A 19 -3.82 21.75 -15.18
CA SER A 19 -4.16 21.74 -16.62
C SER A 19 -3.59 20.52 -17.33
N LYS A 20 -2.44 20.01 -16.85
CA LYS A 20 -1.74 18.86 -17.39
C LYS A 20 -1.15 18.03 -16.27
N ILE A 21 -1.39 16.72 -16.34
CA ILE A 21 -0.76 15.73 -15.47
C ILE A 21 -0.01 14.76 -16.38
N THR A 22 1.30 14.69 -16.23
CA THR A 22 2.16 13.78 -17.01
C THR A 22 2.51 12.59 -16.13
N THR A 23 2.16 11.39 -16.58
CA THR A 23 2.51 10.14 -15.93
C THR A 23 3.48 9.37 -16.83
N LYS A 24 4.70 9.13 -16.36
CA LYS A 24 5.74 8.38 -17.08
C LYS A 24 5.83 6.98 -16.48
N ILE A 25 5.60 5.99 -17.31
CA ILE A 25 5.73 4.57 -16.95
C ILE A 25 6.90 4.00 -17.74
N ASN A 26 8.01 3.83 -17.06
CA ASN A 26 9.25 3.36 -17.68
C ASN A 26 9.51 1.90 -17.36
N ASN A 27 10.23 1.23 -18.24
CA ASN A 27 10.75 -0.12 -18.04
C ASN A 27 12.27 -0.07 -17.96
N ALA A 28 12.86 -0.87 -17.07
CA ALA A 28 14.32 -1.02 -16.95
C ALA A 28 14.90 -1.98 -18.02
N ASN A 29 14.29 -2.06 -19.19
CA ASN A 29 14.74 -2.93 -20.28
C ASN A 29 16.16 -2.55 -20.73
N LYS A 30 16.93 -3.55 -21.16
CA LYS A 30 18.28 -3.36 -21.67
C LYS A 30 18.42 -4.03 -23.02
N THR A 31 18.81 -3.24 -24.03
CA THR A 31 19.17 -3.78 -25.33
C THR A 31 20.65 -4.22 -25.30
N ILE A 32 20.91 -5.43 -25.75
CA ILE A 32 22.25 -5.97 -25.94
C ILE A 32 22.41 -6.38 -27.40
N THR A 33 23.61 -6.21 -27.94
CA THR A 33 23.96 -6.68 -29.29
C THR A 33 24.70 -8.01 -29.14
N LEU A 34 24.16 -9.04 -29.75
CA LEU A 34 24.81 -10.35 -29.85
C LEU A 34 25.62 -10.42 -31.14
N ILE A 35 26.74 -11.13 -31.08
CA ILE A 35 27.56 -11.43 -32.26
C ILE A 35 26.73 -12.41 -33.11
N ASP A 36 26.53 -12.13 -34.37
CA ASP A 36 25.80 -12.89 -35.39
C ASP A 36 24.24 -12.89 -35.29
N GLU A 37 23.64 -12.46 -34.17
CA GLU A 37 22.17 -12.47 -34.01
C GLU A 37 21.55 -11.05 -33.95
N GLY A 38 22.39 -10.00 -33.93
CA GLY A 38 21.92 -8.63 -33.91
C GLY A 38 21.49 -8.14 -32.50
N GLN A 39 20.50 -7.26 -32.42
CA GLN A 39 20.06 -6.65 -31.18
C GLN A 39 18.93 -7.44 -30.52
N VAL A 40 19.09 -7.75 -29.23
CA VAL A 40 18.09 -8.38 -28.39
C VAL A 40 17.69 -7.46 -27.25
N ASN A 41 16.38 -7.28 -27.04
CA ASN A 41 15.85 -6.49 -25.93
C ASN A 41 15.54 -7.38 -24.74
N LEU A 42 16.32 -7.25 -23.67
CA LEU A 42 16.11 -7.95 -22.41
C LEU A 42 15.01 -7.23 -21.61
N LEU A 43 13.87 -7.88 -21.48
CA LEU A 43 12.74 -7.37 -20.72
C LEU A 43 13.02 -7.49 -19.22
N LYS A 44 13.03 -6.36 -18.54
CA LYS A 44 13.20 -6.28 -17.09
C LYS A 44 11.91 -5.80 -16.41
N LYS A 45 11.88 -5.85 -15.09
CA LYS A 45 10.76 -5.32 -14.31
C LYS A 45 10.61 -3.82 -14.57
N ALA A 46 9.34 -3.37 -14.60
CA ALA A 46 9.02 -1.95 -14.73
C ALA A 46 9.66 -1.13 -13.60
N GLU A 47 10.16 0.03 -13.95
CA GLU A 47 10.61 1.06 -13.02
C GLU A 47 9.44 1.65 -12.22
N LEU A 48 9.75 2.55 -11.31
CA LEU A 48 8.73 3.28 -10.60
C LEU A 48 8.12 4.34 -11.53
N THR A 49 6.81 4.52 -11.42
CA THR A 49 6.08 5.52 -12.20
C THR A 49 6.37 6.91 -11.65
N ASP A 50 6.75 7.84 -12.53
CA ASP A 50 6.88 9.25 -12.22
C ASP A 50 5.60 9.99 -12.59
N VAL A 51 5.18 10.95 -11.74
CA VAL A 51 4.03 11.82 -12.00
C VAL A 51 4.46 13.26 -11.80
N GLU A 52 4.28 14.07 -12.83
CA GLU A 52 4.64 15.49 -12.83
C GLU A 52 3.41 16.33 -13.20
N PHE A 53 3.20 17.41 -12.48
CA PHE A 53 2.16 18.40 -12.79
C PHE A 53 2.46 19.75 -12.18
N GLU A 54 1.80 20.77 -12.73
CA GLU A 54 1.81 22.14 -12.21
C GLU A 54 0.40 22.48 -11.69
N CYS A 55 0.29 23.05 -10.51
CA CYS A 55 -0.95 23.50 -9.95
C CYS A 55 -0.87 24.96 -9.53
N MET A 56 -1.92 25.70 -9.81
CA MET A 56 -2.10 27.08 -9.34
C MET A 56 -2.66 27.04 -7.90
N ILE A 57 -2.07 27.81 -7.03
CA ILE A 57 -2.51 27.99 -5.65
C ILE A 57 -3.01 29.42 -5.50
N PRO A 58 -4.33 29.64 -5.41
CA PRO A 58 -4.89 30.97 -5.36
C PRO A 58 -4.61 31.67 -4.04
N GLN A 59 -4.34 32.97 -4.10
CA GLN A 59 -4.25 33.85 -2.93
C GLN A 59 -5.59 34.52 -2.60
N THR A 60 -6.52 34.47 -3.55
CA THR A 60 -7.88 34.99 -3.39
C THR A 60 -8.92 33.92 -3.64
N ASN A 61 -10.13 34.10 -3.16
CA ASN A 61 -11.20 33.13 -3.33
C ASN A 61 -11.83 33.27 -4.73
N TYR A 62 -11.45 32.38 -5.64
CA TYR A 62 -12.04 32.33 -6.98
C TYR A 62 -13.25 31.41 -7.05
N PRO A 63 -14.28 31.74 -7.85
CA PRO A 63 -15.47 30.88 -8.02
C PRO A 63 -15.22 29.52 -8.66
N PHE A 64 -14.09 29.38 -9.35
CA PHE A 64 -13.69 28.11 -9.99
C PHE A 64 -12.80 27.25 -9.09
N ALA A 65 -12.30 27.79 -7.98
CA ALA A 65 -11.44 27.03 -7.05
C ALA A 65 -12.28 26.11 -6.16
N LEU A 66 -11.78 24.92 -5.95
CA LEU A 66 -12.45 23.87 -5.17
C LEU A 66 -11.87 23.80 -3.77
N TYR A 67 -12.71 24.06 -2.77
CA TYR A 67 -12.34 23.93 -1.37
C TYR A 67 -13.31 23.01 -0.65
N LYS A 68 -12.79 22.16 0.23
CA LYS A 68 -13.62 21.22 0.99
C LYS A 68 -14.37 21.90 2.15
N SER A 69 -13.76 22.92 2.74
CA SER A 69 -14.25 23.56 3.98
C SER A 69 -13.96 25.07 4.01
N GLY A 70 -14.31 25.80 2.94
CA GLY A 70 -14.02 27.21 2.81
C GLY A 70 -12.65 27.53 2.24
N PHE A 71 -12.40 28.82 1.97
CA PHE A 71 -11.15 29.28 1.35
C PHE A 71 -9.95 29.01 2.24
N LEU A 72 -8.90 28.48 1.63
CA LEU A 72 -7.59 28.26 2.23
C LEU A 72 -6.54 28.99 1.40
N GLY A 73 -5.79 29.90 2.03
CA GLY A 73 -4.74 30.66 1.36
C GLY A 73 -3.51 29.83 1.00
N ALA A 74 -2.62 30.37 0.18
CA ALA A 74 -1.44 29.68 -0.31
C ALA A 74 -0.53 29.18 0.81
N SER A 75 -0.40 29.91 1.92
CA SER A 75 0.42 29.49 3.07
C SER A 75 0.04 28.11 3.62
N PHE A 76 -1.24 27.77 3.62
CA PHE A 76 -1.71 26.45 4.03
C PHE A 76 -1.17 25.35 3.11
N PHE A 77 -1.28 25.54 1.79
CA PHE A 77 -0.83 24.55 0.81
C PHE A 77 0.68 24.39 0.82
N LEU A 78 1.43 25.50 0.92
CA LEU A 78 2.88 25.46 1.01
C LEU A 78 3.37 24.70 2.24
N ALA A 79 2.82 25.01 3.41
CA ALA A 79 3.13 24.27 4.64
C ALA A 79 2.71 22.79 4.55
N TYR A 80 1.61 22.49 3.84
CA TYR A 80 1.18 21.11 3.62
C TYR A 80 2.17 20.34 2.73
N PHE A 81 2.66 20.94 1.64
CA PHE A 81 3.65 20.29 0.76
C PHE A 81 4.98 20.09 1.47
N GLU A 82 5.44 21.07 2.23
CA GLU A 82 6.63 20.93 3.07
C GLU A 82 6.48 19.79 4.08
N ARG A 83 5.33 19.68 4.72
CA ARG A 83 5.04 18.56 5.63
C ARG A 83 5.02 17.22 4.93
N LEU A 84 4.53 17.11 3.70
CA LEU A 84 4.59 15.88 2.92
C LEU A 84 6.03 15.50 2.62
N LYS A 85 6.87 16.46 2.24
CA LYS A 85 8.30 16.27 1.95
C LYS A 85 9.08 15.85 3.20
N THR A 86 8.91 16.55 4.30
CA THR A 86 9.65 16.31 5.55
C THR A 86 9.24 15.03 6.27
N SER A 87 7.99 14.60 6.12
CA SER A 87 7.49 13.38 6.77
C SER A 87 8.18 12.11 6.28
N LYS A 88 8.79 12.11 5.09
CA LYS A 88 9.43 10.95 4.44
C LYS A 88 8.53 9.70 4.41
N LYS A 89 7.22 9.89 4.45
CA LYS A 89 6.24 8.81 4.42
C LYS A 89 5.49 8.81 3.10
N PRO A 90 5.28 7.65 2.48
CA PRO A 90 4.47 7.57 1.28
C PRO A 90 3.01 7.92 1.57
N PHE A 91 2.35 8.51 0.57
CA PHE A 91 0.95 8.92 0.66
C PHE A 91 0.20 8.58 -0.63
N GLN A 92 -1.13 8.73 -0.60
CA GLN A 92 -1.98 8.48 -1.75
C GLN A 92 -2.08 9.72 -2.63
N PHE A 93 -1.79 9.55 -3.92
CA PHE A 93 -2.10 10.49 -4.98
C PHE A 93 -3.33 9.98 -5.72
N ILE A 94 -4.42 10.75 -5.70
CA ILE A 94 -5.69 10.33 -6.27
C ILE A 94 -6.16 11.37 -7.29
N VAL A 95 -6.48 10.91 -8.49
CA VAL A 95 -7.12 11.72 -9.53
C VAL A 95 -8.48 11.12 -9.84
N VAL A 96 -9.53 11.86 -9.54
CA VAL A 96 -10.90 11.49 -9.84
C VAL A 96 -11.35 12.23 -11.10
N ARG A 97 -11.92 11.51 -12.06
CA ARG A 97 -12.43 12.05 -13.31
C ARG A 97 -13.93 11.84 -13.36
N MET A 98 -14.67 12.93 -13.49
CA MET A 98 -16.12 12.90 -13.52
C MET A 98 -16.68 13.51 -14.81
N LYS A 99 -17.76 12.95 -15.30
CA LYS A 99 -18.57 13.55 -16.37
C LYS A 99 -19.39 14.73 -15.83
N PRO A 100 -19.85 15.66 -16.69
CA PRO A 100 -20.74 16.75 -16.28
C PRO A 100 -22.00 16.30 -15.55
N ASN A 101 -22.46 15.08 -15.79
CA ASN A 101 -23.63 14.47 -15.13
C ASN A 101 -23.30 13.86 -13.75
N GLY A 102 -22.09 14.08 -13.20
CA GLY A 102 -21.66 13.57 -11.90
C GLY A 102 -21.19 12.12 -11.90
N ARG A 103 -21.25 11.38 -13.01
CA ARG A 103 -20.78 9.99 -13.08
C ARG A 103 -19.25 9.94 -13.10
N ILE A 104 -18.67 9.16 -12.22
CA ILE A 104 -17.22 8.88 -12.21
C ILE A 104 -16.86 8.03 -13.42
N LEU A 105 -15.85 8.45 -14.20
CA LEU A 105 -15.31 7.70 -15.33
C LEU A 105 -14.35 6.62 -14.81
N PHE A 106 -13.24 7.08 -14.22
CA PHE A 106 -12.26 6.25 -13.57
C PHE A 106 -11.40 7.11 -12.63
N SER A 107 -10.79 6.49 -11.66
CA SER A 107 -9.87 7.15 -10.75
C SER A 107 -8.47 6.53 -10.86
N THR A 108 -7.46 7.37 -10.75
CA THR A 108 -6.07 6.93 -10.56
C THR A 108 -5.77 7.02 -9.08
N ASN A 109 -5.27 5.94 -8.49
CA ASN A 109 -4.86 5.91 -7.10
C ASN A 109 -3.46 5.27 -7.03
N LEU A 110 -2.45 6.08 -6.73
CA LEU A 110 -1.06 5.67 -6.64
C LEU A 110 -0.50 6.00 -5.26
N LYS A 111 0.23 5.06 -4.68
CA LYS A 111 1.04 5.32 -3.48
C LYS A 111 2.35 5.93 -3.94
N VAL A 112 2.62 7.16 -3.49
CA VAL A 112 3.73 7.98 -3.99
C VAL A 112 4.50 8.63 -2.85
N THR A 113 5.71 9.10 -3.19
CA THR A 113 6.50 10.04 -2.39
C THR A 113 6.63 11.36 -3.13
N LEU A 114 6.75 12.46 -2.41
CA LEU A 114 7.06 13.77 -2.99
C LEU A 114 8.58 13.83 -3.18
N GLU A 115 9.02 13.86 -4.44
CA GLU A 115 10.45 13.95 -4.79
C GLU A 115 10.89 15.41 -4.80
N ASP A 116 10.13 16.25 -5.52
CA ASP A 116 10.44 17.67 -5.65
C ASP A 116 9.20 18.55 -5.70
N SER A 117 9.34 19.77 -5.23
CA SER A 117 8.33 20.82 -5.32
C SER A 117 9.01 22.16 -5.55
N THR A 118 8.73 22.78 -6.69
CA THR A 118 9.24 24.11 -7.06
C THR A 118 8.10 25.10 -7.03
N ILE A 119 8.28 26.18 -6.27
CA ILE A 119 7.34 27.28 -6.19
C ILE A 119 7.80 28.35 -7.17
N VAL A 120 6.88 28.80 -8.02
CA VAL A 120 7.11 29.88 -8.98
C VAL A 120 6.15 31.02 -8.62
N GLU A 121 6.73 32.16 -8.32
CA GLU A 121 6.02 33.43 -8.10
C GLU A 121 6.30 34.33 -9.30
N ASP A 122 5.25 34.74 -10.01
CA ASP A 122 5.35 35.61 -11.17
C ASP A 122 4.47 36.86 -10.95
N ALA A 123 5.11 37.95 -10.56
CA ALA A 123 4.43 39.22 -10.33
C ALA A 123 3.68 39.76 -11.57
N GLY A 124 4.05 39.33 -12.78
CA GLY A 124 3.35 39.65 -14.02
C GLY A 124 2.01 38.93 -14.18
N GLN A 125 1.82 37.83 -13.47
CA GLN A 125 0.59 37.03 -13.49
C GLN A 125 -0.32 37.26 -12.26
N GLY A 126 0.01 38.23 -11.41
CA GLY A 126 -0.75 38.57 -10.22
C GLY A 126 -0.13 38.01 -8.94
N LEU A 127 -0.98 37.74 -7.92
CA LEU A 127 -0.54 37.31 -6.60
C LEU A 127 -0.57 35.78 -6.43
N ASP A 128 -1.10 35.04 -7.40
CA ASP A 128 -1.27 33.60 -7.30
C ASP A 128 0.06 32.87 -7.50
N LEU A 129 0.21 31.74 -6.84
CA LEU A 129 1.42 30.94 -6.90
C LEU A 129 1.24 29.75 -7.85
N THR A 130 2.27 29.43 -8.61
CA THR A 130 2.34 28.18 -9.37
C THR A 130 3.31 27.21 -8.68
N VAL A 131 2.84 26.01 -8.38
CA VAL A 131 3.66 24.99 -7.75
C VAL A 131 3.83 23.83 -8.72
N LYS A 132 5.07 23.54 -9.08
CA LYS A 132 5.46 22.34 -9.85
C LYS A 132 5.72 21.21 -8.86
N ILE A 133 5.08 20.08 -9.06
CA ILE A 133 5.17 18.91 -8.16
C ILE A 133 5.63 17.71 -8.96
N SER A 134 6.67 17.06 -8.45
CA SER A 134 7.17 15.78 -8.95
C SER A 134 6.98 14.70 -7.91
N LEU A 135 6.24 13.67 -8.27
CA LEU A 135 5.93 12.51 -7.44
C LEU A 135 6.52 11.26 -8.05
N LYS A 136 6.99 10.37 -7.20
CA LYS A 136 7.46 9.05 -7.61
C LYS A 136 6.65 7.95 -6.94
N GLN A 137 6.27 6.93 -7.71
CA GLN A 137 5.57 5.77 -7.20
C GLN A 137 6.40 5.13 -6.08
N TRP A 138 5.76 4.80 -4.98
CA TRP A 138 6.36 4.06 -3.90
C TRP A 138 5.82 2.63 -3.89
N ARG A 139 6.74 1.65 -3.83
CA ARG A 139 6.40 0.24 -3.67
C ARG A 139 6.98 -0.27 -2.36
N ASP A 140 6.19 -1.04 -1.64
CA ASP A 140 6.67 -1.72 -0.45
C ASP A 140 7.81 -2.68 -0.85
N TYR A 141 8.97 -2.49 -0.26
CA TYR A 141 10.10 -3.39 -0.41
C TYR A 141 10.28 -4.19 0.88
N ARG A 142 10.54 -5.46 0.73
CA ARG A 142 10.83 -6.35 1.85
C ARG A 142 12.09 -7.12 1.57
N THR A 143 12.90 -7.30 2.60
CA THR A 143 14.04 -8.20 2.54
C THR A 143 13.53 -9.63 2.38
N LYS A 144 14.01 -10.33 1.38
CA LYS A 144 13.74 -11.76 1.26
C LYS A 144 14.75 -12.50 2.12
N LEU A 145 14.26 -13.27 3.08
CA LEU A 145 15.09 -14.22 3.81
C LEU A 145 15.24 -15.46 2.95
N VAL A 146 16.47 -15.84 2.68
CA VAL A 146 16.80 -17.11 2.01
C VAL A 146 17.25 -18.05 3.11
N ASN A 147 16.45 -19.06 3.40
CA ASN A 147 16.86 -20.15 4.27
C ASN A 147 17.69 -21.14 3.44
N ILE A 148 18.97 -21.22 3.74
CA ILE A 148 19.86 -22.22 3.15
C ILE A 148 19.84 -23.41 4.10
N GLN A 149 19.35 -24.53 3.64
CA GLN A 149 19.48 -25.83 4.34
C GLN A 149 20.57 -26.62 3.63
N GLU A 150 21.64 -26.91 4.35
CA GLU A 150 22.60 -27.93 3.95
C GLU A 150 22.00 -29.29 4.32
N ASN A 151 21.72 -30.11 3.34
CA ASN A 151 21.39 -31.48 3.57
C ASN A 151 22.71 -32.31 3.54
N ASP A 152 22.81 -33.33 4.35
CA ASP A 152 24.00 -34.19 4.48
C ASP A 152 24.48 -34.82 3.16
N ASP A 153 23.76 -34.65 2.07
CA ASP A 153 24.07 -35.22 0.73
C ASP A 153 24.60 -34.15 -0.25
N SER A 154 25.32 -33.12 0.23
CA SER A 154 26.00 -32.09 -0.57
C SER A 154 25.09 -31.29 -1.54
N THR A 155 23.78 -31.41 -1.43
CA THR A 155 22.82 -30.65 -2.22
C THR A 155 22.34 -29.39 -1.44
N ILE A 156 22.72 -28.19 -1.91
CA ILE A 156 22.29 -26.94 -1.33
C ILE A 156 20.92 -26.58 -1.91
N THR A 157 19.86 -26.67 -1.11
CA THR A 157 18.53 -26.24 -1.53
C THR A 157 18.25 -24.85 -0.95
N ALA A 158 18.20 -23.83 -1.80
CA ALA A 158 17.86 -22.48 -1.40
C ALA A 158 16.36 -22.24 -1.60
N THR A 159 15.59 -22.17 -0.51
CA THR A 159 14.16 -21.79 -0.56
C THR A 159 13.99 -20.30 -0.28
N VAL A 160 13.45 -19.57 -1.25
CA VAL A 160 13.11 -18.15 -1.07
C VAL A 160 11.73 -18.07 -0.42
N GLN A 161 11.68 -17.83 0.88
CA GLN A 161 10.41 -17.48 1.54
C GLN A 161 10.11 -16.00 1.31
N ALA A 162 8.99 -15.72 0.62
CA ALA A 162 8.39 -14.41 0.71
C ALA A 162 7.83 -14.25 2.14
N THR A 163 8.52 -13.50 2.99
CA THR A 163 7.97 -13.13 4.29
C THR A 163 6.71 -12.30 4.07
N ARG A 164 5.53 -12.92 4.18
CA ARG A 164 4.37 -12.20 4.67
C ARG A 164 4.79 -11.58 5.99
N SER A 165 4.45 -10.29 6.24
CA SER A 165 4.42 -9.84 7.62
C SER A 165 3.53 -10.83 8.36
N ALA A 166 4.11 -11.72 9.13
CA ALA A 166 3.41 -12.25 10.25
C ALA A 166 3.12 -11.00 11.12
N GLU A 167 1.86 -10.53 11.13
CA GLU A 167 1.35 -10.09 12.40
C GLU A 167 1.77 -11.21 13.33
N THR A 168 2.59 -10.86 14.31
CA THR A 168 3.09 -11.79 15.30
C THR A 168 1.85 -12.39 15.93
N ALA A 169 1.46 -13.60 15.49
CA ALA A 169 0.43 -14.33 16.16
C ALA A 169 0.95 -14.46 17.61
N PRO A 170 0.20 -14.00 18.61
CA PRO A 170 0.63 -14.12 19.99
C PRO A 170 0.88 -15.60 20.24
N THR A 171 2.13 -15.96 20.50
CA THR A 171 2.48 -17.35 20.87
C THR A 171 1.71 -17.67 22.14
N PRO A 172 0.81 -18.67 22.16
CA PRO A 172 0.04 -18.98 23.34
C PRO A 172 1.00 -19.38 24.46
N THR A 173 0.86 -18.72 25.61
CA THR A 173 1.51 -19.15 26.84
C THR A 173 0.81 -20.44 27.30
N ALA A 174 1.58 -21.39 27.82
CA ALA A 174 1.03 -22.65 28.34
C ALA A 174 -0.19 -22.43 29.25
N GLY A 175 -1.28 -23.11 28.94
CA GLY A 175 -2.53 -23.02 29.70
C GLY A 175 -3.47 -21.89 29.27
N GLN A 176 -3.22 -21.18 28.18
CA GLN A 176 -4.15 -20.19 27.64
C GLN A 176 -5.44 -20.89 27.16
N THR A 177 -6.58 -20.35 27.53
CA THR A 177 -7.90 -20.88 27.13
C THR A 177 -8.50 -20.00 26.03
N TYR A 178 -9.26 -20.63 25.13
CA TYR A 178 -10.00 -19.96 24.06
C TYR A 178 -11.47 -20.39 24.08
N THR A 179 -12.38 -19.43 24.11
CA THR A 179 -13.80 -19.69 23.97
C THR A 179 -14.21 -19.66 22.50
N VAL A 180 -14.71 -20.78 21.99
CA VAL A 180 -15.16 -20.96 20.60
C VAL A 180 -16.30 -20.00 20.28
N LYS A 181 -16.16 -19.27 19.15
CA LYS A 181 -17.18 -18.37 18.62
C LYS A 181 -17.93 -19.02 17.46
N SER A 182 -19.11 -18.48 17.13
CA SER A 182 -19.87 -18.95 15.97
C SER A 182 -19.04 -18.80 14.67
N GLY A 183 -18.91 -19.89 13.90
CA GLY A 183 -18.13 -19.94 12.66
C GLY A 183 -16.66 -20.33 12.83
N ASP A 184 -16.19 -20.57 14.06
CA ASP A 184 -14.83 -21.05 14.29
C ASP A 184 -14.65 -22.51 13.88
N SER A 185 -13.41 -22.84 13.49
CA SER A 185 -12.94 -24.21 13.30
C SER A 185 -11.58 -24.38 13.98
N LEU A 186 -11.24 -25.62 14.38
CA LEU A 186 -9.93 -25.88 15.01
C LEU A 186 -8.76 -25.47 14.10
N CYS A 187 -8.90 -25.62 12.78
CA CYS A 187 -7.90 -25.17 11.82
C CYS A 187 -7.75 -23.65 11.79
N ALA A 188 -8.86 -22.89 11.91
CA ALA A 188 -8.83 -21.44 11.96
C ALA A 188 -8.21 -20.94 13.27
N ILE A 189 -8.55 -21.57 14.40
CA ILE A 189 -7.98 -21.28 15.72
C ILE A 189 -6.47 -21.60 15.71
N ALA A 190 -6.07 -22.76 15.19
CA ALA A 190 -4.66 -23.15 15.06
C ALA A 190 -3.86 -22.16 14.21
N LYS A 191 -4.42 -21.75 13.08
CA LYS A 191 -3.78 -20.75 12.21
C LYS A 191 -3.63 -19.39 12.90
N LYS A 192 -4.62 -19.01 13.72
CA LYS A 192 -4.61 -17.73 14.45
C LYS A 192 -3.56 -17.70 15.56
N TYR A 193 -3.44 -18.76 16.35
CA TYR A 193 -2.59 -18.80 17.55
C TYR A 193 -1.21 -19.41 17.30
N TYR A 194 -1.08 -20.35 16.39
CA TYR A 194 0.19 -21.04 16.09
C TYR A 194 0.76 -20.71 14.71
N GLY A 195 0.05 -19.88 13.92
CA GLY A 195 0.49 -19.55 12.56
C GLY A 195 0.30 -20.66 11.54
N SER A 196 -0.04 -21.89 11.96
CA SER A 196 -0.20 -23.05 11.11
C SER A 196 -1.50 -23.80 11.36
N SER A 197 -2.27 -24.07 10.31
CA SER A 197 -3.50 -24.83 10.42
C SER A 197 -3.27 -26.30 10.77
N SER A 198 -2.09 -26.87 10.49
CA SER A 198 -1.73 -28.27 10.82
C SER A 198 -1.67 -28.52 12.33
N LYS A 199 -1.45 -27.48 13.14
CA LYS A 199 -1.44 -27.55 14.61
C LYS A 199 -2.85 -27.74 15.24
N TYR A 200 -3.90 -27.88 14.43
CA TYR A 200 -5.24 -28.21 14.95
C TYR A 200 -5.26 -29.55 15.69
N THR A 201 -4.38 -30.47 15.33
CA THR A 201 -4.23 -31.79 16.00
C THR A 201 -3.77 -31.65 17.43
N ASP A 202 -2.89 -30.69 17.71
CA ASP A 202 -2.38 -30.45 19.07
C ASP A 202 -3.51 -29.88 19.95
N ILE A 203 -4.30 -28.93 19.42
CA ILE A 203 -5.48 -28.39 20.10
C ILE A 203 -6.50 -29.50 20.32
N TYR A 204 -6.78 -30.34 19.33
CA TYR A 204 -7.72 -31.42 19.43
C TYR A 204 -7.31 -32.42 20.50
N ASN A 205 -6.06 -32.87 20.51
CA ASN A 205 -5.56 -33.83 21.49
C ASN A 205 -5.62 -33.32 22.91
N ALA A 206 -5.30 -32.03 23.12
CA ALA A 206 -5.42 -31.39 24.44
C ALA A 206 -6.87 -31.24 24.92
N ASN A 207 -7.85 -31.24 24.00
CA ASN A 207 -9.26 -30.98 24.30
C ASN A 207 -10.20 -32.12 23.91
N LYS A 208 -9.68 -33.32 23.74
CA LYS A 208 -10.47 -34.48 23.26
C LYS A 208 -11.68 -34.80 24.15
N PHE A 209 -11.58 -34.57 25.46
CA PHE A 209 -12.69 -34.77 26.39
C PHE A 209 -13.82 -33.72 26.21
N VAL A 210 -13.48 -32.49 25.80
CA VAL A 210 -14.46 -31.42 25.60
C VAL A 210 -15.07 -31.47 24.21
N ILE A 211 -14.29 -31.84 23.19
CA ILE A 211 -14.73 -31.87 21.80
C ILE A 211 -15.42 -33.18 21.43
N GLY A 212 -14.96 -34.29 22.02
CA GLY A 212 -15.42 -35.64 21.67
C GLY A 212 -14.66 -36.27 20.53
N GLY A 213 -15.24 -37.31 19.91
CA GLY A 213 -14.55 -38.14 18.90
C GLY A 213 -14.33 -37.49 17.51
N ASN A 214 -14.92 -36.33 17.24
CA ASN A 214 -14.83 -35.68 15.93
C ASN A 214 -14.30 -34.26 16.05
N PRO A 215 -13.09 -33.95 15.55
CA PRO A 215 -12.46 -32.63 15.62
C PRO A 215 -13.23 -31.51 14.89
N ASN A 216 -14.14 -31.88 13.97
CA ASN A 216 -14.92 -30.91 13.20
C ASN A 216 -16.21 -30.46 13.93
N LEU A 217 -16.54 -31.03 15.10
CA LEU A 217 -17.76 -30.75 15.85
C LEU A 217 -17.50 -29.88 17.08
N ILE A 218 -16.84 -28.74 16.92
CA ILE A 218 -16.74 -27.76 17.99
C ILE A 218 -18.00 -26.88 18.03
N LYS A 219 -18.44 -26.51 19.22
CA LYS A 219 -19.67 -25.71 19.43
C LYS A 219 -19.32 -24.33 19.98
N PRO A 220 -20.02 -23.26 19.55
CA PRO A 220 -19.86 -21.94 20.15
C PRO A 220 -20.09 -22.02 21.68
N GLY A 221 -19.22 -21.33 22.44
CA GLY A 221 -19.22 -21.33 23.90
C GLY A 221 -18.33 -22.40 24.53
N GLN A 222 -17.81 -23.39 23.80
CA GLN A 222 -16.82 -24.33 24.32
C GLN A 222 -15.52 -23.64 24.68
N VAL A 223 -14.97 -23.96 25.84
CA VAL A 223 -13.63 -23.45 26.25
C VAL A 223 -12.59 -24.50 25.94
N LEU A 224 -11.66 -24.14 25.08
CA LEU A 224 -10.55 -24.98 24.61
C LEU A 224 -9.25 -24.52 25.27
N THR A 225 -8.44 -25.44 25.75
CA THR A 225 -7.08 -25.17 26.22
C THR A 225 -6.13 -25.20 25.03
N LEU A 226 -5.33 -24.16 24.89
CA LEU A 226 -4.32 -24.07 23.86
C LEU A 226 -2.97 -24.57 24.43
N PRO A 227 -2.44 -25.72 23.98
CA PRO A 227 -1.15 -26.24 24.43
C PRO A 227 0.01 -25.38 23.93
N GLU A 228 1.18 -25.47 24.55
CA GLU A 228 2.41 -24.90 23.98
C GLU A 228 2.73 -25.55 22.63
N SER A 229 3.23 -24.77 21.68
CA SER A 229 3.73 -25.33 20.44
C SER A 229 5.06 -26.04 20.67
N SER A 230 5.06 -27.33 20.55
CA SER A 230 6.29 -28.10 20.46
C SER A 230 6.96 -27.86 19.10
#